data_92733747b7a2d42cbe6ccdd4a42ab128
#
_entry.id   92733747b7a2d42cbe6ccdd4a42ab128
#
_cell.length_a   1.000
_cell.length_b   1.000
_cell.length_c   1.000
_cell.angle_alpha   90.00
_cell.angle_beta   90.00
_cell.angle_gamma   90.00
#
_symmetry.space_group_name_H-M   'P 1'
#
loop_
_entity.id
_entity.type
_entity.pdbx_description
1 polymer ?
#
loop_
_entity_poly.entity_id
_entity_poly.type
_entity_poly.pdbx_seq_one_letter_code
_entity_poly.pdbx_strand_id
1 'polypeptide(L)'
;MENKNEYQAQLFSNRLKKKYKELRKWARKNRISCYRLYDRDIPEIPVSLDLYEFLPSDVTTPLEVARFLSEQNANLSANNPQTEQDIKQRTYAILYLYERPYQKEDSEEELWLSLMAQAAAEVLGIPLQNIITKMRRHQKGKSQYEKNEDSCIKYRNDKTSPHHFENTIALRHCEERSDEAIQSDRLPRSAVNDVEQTITGLVQEQGQIFKINLGTYLDNGLFFDHRPLRSIVRDTCSNKDVLNLFCYTGSFSVYAAQGNAKSVESVDLSNTYLAWAKENLIQNGFSDKKKYIFTRQDCIQFLQEKALAQKAKLNEEKNVASNQRMTASQNKDLISKAKTYDLIILDPPTFSNSKNTTNVLDINKQWPQLVKDCLNILNPKGILYFSTNSERLKFDQTQIPPKTISGLSVNVQDIT
;
A
#
# COMPACT_ATOMS: atom_id res chain seq x y z
N MET A 1 6.93 35.30 -16.76
CA MET A 1 6.84 33.93 -16.16
C MET A 1 6.21 33.97 -14.76
N GLU A 2 6.52 34.91 -13.90
CA GLU A 2 5.91 35.03 -12.55
C GLU A 2 4.38 35.01 -12.58
N ASN A 3 3.77 35.80 -13.43
CA ASN A 3 2.31 35.91 -13.51
C ASN A 3 1.62 34.55 -13.88
N LYS A 4 2.27 33.65 -14.65
CA LYS A 4 1.70 32.37 -15.03
C LYS A 4 1.73 31.35 -13.88
N ASN A 5 2.82 31.29 -13.12
CA ASN A 5 2.97 30.38 -12.00
C ASN A 5 2.01 30.78 -10.86
N GLU A 6 1.90 32.06 -10.57
CA GLU A 6 0.96 32.62 -9.59
C GLU A 6 -0.50 32.33 -9.99
N TYR A 7 -0.82 32.53 -11.27
CA TYR A 7 -2.14 32.19 -11.80
C TYR A 7 -2.48 30.71 -11.63
N GLN A 8 -1.54 29.81 -11.93
CA GLN A 8 -1.73 28.36 -11.72
C GLN A 8 -1.89 28.02 -10.24
N ALA A 9 -1.12 28.64 -9.34
CA ALA A 9 -1.27 28.48 -7.89
C ALA A 9 -2.66 28.93 -7.40
N GLN A 10 -3.17 30.03 -7.95
CA GLN A 10 -4.51 30.52 -7.63
C GLN A 10 -5.61 29.55 -8.13
N LEU A 11 -5.48 29.02 -9.35
CA LEU A 11 -6.40 27.99 -9.89
C LEU A 11 -6.40 26.74 -9.01
N PHE A 12 -5.21 26.27 -8.63
CA PHE A 12 -5.03 25.13 -7.74
C PHE A 12 -5.69 25.36 -6.39
N SER A 13 -5.41 26.51 -5.74
CA SER A 13 -6.03 26.93 -4.49
C SER A 13 -7.57 26.89 -4.55
N ASN A 14 -8.14 27.47 -5.59
CA ASN A 14 -9.60 27.54 -5.75
C ASN A 14 -10.20 26.13 -5.89
N ARG A 15 -9.54 25.27 -6.66
CA ARG A 15 -9.97 23.88 -6.83
C ARG A 15 -9.84 23.08 -5.53
N LEU A 16 -8.73 23.23 -4.81
CA LEU A 16 -8.50 22.60 -3.52
C LEU A 16 -9.52 23.01 -2.47
N LYS A 17 -9.81 24.31 -2.33
CA LYS A 17 -10.81 24.84 -1.38
C LYS A 17 -12.17 24.15 -1.55
N LYS A 18 -12.62 24.02 -2.81
CA LYS A 18 -13.89 23.36 -3.12
C LYS A 18 -13.87 21.88 -2.72
N LYS A 19 -12.85 21.13 -3.19
CA LYS A 19 -12.72 19.71 -2.90
C LYS A 19 -12.50 19.41 -1.42
N TYR A 20 -11.69 20.20 -0.73
CA TYR A 20 -11.43 19.98 0.69
C TYR A 20 -12.70 20.16 1.53
N LYS A 21 -13.50 21.19 1.25
CA LYS A 21 -14.80 21.38 1.92
C LYS A 21 -15.73 20.17 1.76
N GLU A 22 -15.74 19.55 0.59
CA GLU A 22 -16.56 18.40 0.26
C GLU A 22 -16.01 17.10 0.86
N LEU A 23 -14.74 16.78 0.54
CA LEU A 23 -14.11 15.52 0.93
C LEU A 23 -13.83 15.43 2.44
N ARG A 24 -13.56 16.53 3.14
CA ARG A 24 -13.43 16.55 4.61
C ARG A 24 -14.70 16.07 5.30
N LYS A 25 -15.89 16.46 4.80
CA LYS A 25 -17.17 15.99 5.35
C LYS A 25 -17.38 14.48 5.09
N TRP A 26 -17.09 14.05 3.87
CA TRP A 26 -17.16 12.65 3.49
C TRP A 26 -16.19 11.79 4.31
N ALA A 27 -14.94 12.20 4.46
CA ALA A 27 -13.90 11.51 5.21
C ALA A 27 -14.32 11.31 6.68
N ARG A 28 -14.81 12.36 7.34
CA ARG A 28 -15.32 12.29 8.71
C ARG A 28 -16.49 11.32 8.84
N LYS A 29 -17.49 11.42 7.96
CA LYS A 29 -18.66 10.54 7.95
C LYS A 29 -18.28 9.07 7.80
N ASN A 30 -17.26 8.77 6.99
CA ASN A 30 -16.82 7.42 6.69
C ASN A 30 -15.66 6.95 7.59
N ARG A 31 -15.26 7.73 8.59
CA ARG A 31 -14.12 7.45 9.46
C ARG A 31 -12.86 7.16 8.63
N ILE A 32 -12.42 8.16 7.87
CA ILE A 32 -11.24 8.11 7.00
C ILE A 32 -10.35 9.27 7.36
N SER A 33 -9.08 9.02 7.70
CA SER A 33 -8.10 10.04 8.05
C SER A 33 -7.02 10.25 6.96
N CYS A 34 -7.09 9.50 5.85
CA CYS A 34 -6.15 9.64 4.74
C CYS A 34 -6.86 9.43 3.40
N TYR A 35 -6.68 10.36 2.47
CA TYR A 35 -7.35 10.31 1.16
C TYR A 35 -6.70 11.25 0.15
N ARG A 36 -6.92 10.96 -1.14
CA ARG A 36 -6.51 11.83 -2.24
C ARG A 36 -7.46 13.02 -2.34
N LEU A 37 -6.91 14.22 -2.21
CA LEU A 37 -7.65 15.46 -2.29
C LEU A 37 -7.70 16.03 -3.70
N TYR A 38 -6.62 15.87 -4.48
CA TYR A 38 -6.51 16.38 -5.84
C TYR A 38 -5.79 15.35 -6.71
N ASP A 39 -6.23 15.13 -7.95
CA ASP A 39 -5.60 14.22 -8.90
C ASP A 39 -5.67 14.76 -10.33
N ARG A 40 -4.74 15.63 -10.68
CA ARG A 40 -4.59 16.16 -12.05
C ARG A 40 -5.89 16.75 -12.63
N ASP A 41 -6.74 17.32 -11.78
CA ASP A 41 -8.05 17.89 -12.16
C ASP A 41 -7.95 19.02 -13.18
N ILE A 42 -6.80 19.70 -13.23
CA ILE A 42 -6.49 20.77 -14.16
C ILE A 42 -5.30 20.32 -15.00
N PRO A 43 -5.42 20.21 -16.33
CA PRO A 43 -4.37 19.64 -17.19
C PRO A 43 -3.01 20.33 -17.07
N GLU A 44 -3.00 21.64 -16.82
CA GLU A 44 -1.78 22.43 -16.66
C GLU A 44 -1.12 22.27 -15.31
N ILE A 45 -1.77 21.56 -14.38
CA ILE A 45 -1.32 21.34 -13.00
C ILE A 45 -1.25 19.82 -12.74
N PRO A 46 -0.21 19.15 -13.28
CA PRO A 46 -0.08 17.68 -13.26
C PRO A 46 0.42 17.17 -11.90
N VAL A 47 -0.29 17.53 -10.83
CA VAL A 47 0.02 17.03 -9.49
C VAL A 47 -1.10 16.17 -8.93
N SER A 48 -0.77 15.34 -7.96
CA SER A 48 -1.77 14.81 -7.03
C SER A 48 -1.41 15.22 -5.60
N LEU A 49 -2.44 15.39 -4.77
CA LEU A 49 -2.28 15.77 -3.36
C LEU A 49 -2.99 14.73 -2.49
N ASP A 50 -2.20 13.99 -1.73
CA ASP A 50 -2.66 12.99 -0.77
C ASP A 50 -2.56 13.56 0.65
N LEU A 51 -3.64 13.48 1.42
CA LEU A 51 -3.75 14.04 2.76
C LEU A 51 -3.73 12.89 3.79
N TYR A 52 -3.00 13.11 4.90
CA TYR A 52 -2.84 12.19 6.01
C TYR A 52 -3.05 12.92 7.33
N GLU A 53 -4.16 12.67 8.00
CA GLU A 53 -4.40 13.11 9.37
C GLU A 53 -3.94 11.99 10.31
N PHE A 54 -2.76 12.15 10.93
CA PHE A 54 -2.23 11.16 11.85
C PHE A 54 -3.05 11.10 13.13
N LEU A 55 -3.17 9.91 13.68
CA LEU A 55 -3.73 9.71 15.01
C LEU A 55 -2.76 10.30 16.07
N PRO A 56 -3.27 10.78 17.21
CA PRO A 56 -2.43 11.11 18.36
C PRO A 56 -1.58 9.89 18.78
N SER A 57 -0.42 10.13 19.38
CA SER A 57 0.53 9.09 19.75
C SER A 57 0.02 8.10 20.80
N ASP A 58 -0.95 8.51 21.60
CA ASP A 58 -1.63 7.71 22.61
C ASP A 58 -2.84 6.91 22.06
N VAL A 59 -3.22 7.13 20.80
CA VAL A 59 -4.33 6.43 20.13
C VAL A 59 -3.75 5.33 19.24
N THR A 60 -3.65 4.13 19.77
CA THR A 60 -2.91 3.02 19.19
C THR A 60 -3.73 1.76 18.93
N THR A 61 -4.96 1.67 19.46
CA THR A 61 -5.85 0.53 19.30
C THR A 61 -7.17 0.92 18.64
N PRO A 62 -7.88 0.00 17.96
CA PRO A 62 -9.19 0.29 17.35
C PRO A 62 -10.23 0.83 18.33
N LEU A 63 -10.18 0.41 19.61
CA LEU A 63 -11.08 0.90 20.66
C LEU A 63 -10.77 2.37 21.02
N GLU A 64 -9.48 2.70 21.15
CA GLU A 64 -9.04 4.09 21.37
C GLU A 64 -9.37 4.98 20.20
N VAL A 65 -9.19 4.48 18.95
CA VAL A 65 -9.62 5.21 17.74
C VAL A 65 -11.11 5.50 17.77
N ALA A 66 -11.95 4.52 18.13
CA ALA A 66 -13.39 4.72 18.19
C ALA A 66 -13.78 5.79 19.22
N ARG A 67 -13.16 5.79 20.40
CA ARG A 67 -13.35 6.80 21.46
C ARG A 67 -12.88 8.16 20.99
N PHE A 68 -11.64 8.24 20.50
CA PHE A 68 -11.03 9.47 20.01
C PHE A 68 -11.88 10.14 18.92
N LEU A 69 -12.34 9.38 17.90
CA LEU A 69 -13.18 9.92 16.84
C LEU A 69 -14.54 10.42 17.34
N SER A 70 -15.11 9.77 18.34
CA SER A 70 -16.37 10.22 18.97
C SER A 70 -16.18 11.56 19.68
N GLU A 71 -15.12 11.69 20.48
CA GLU A 71 -14.76 12.92 21.19
C GLU A 71 -14.39 14.06 20.22
N GLN A 72 -13.57 13.75 19.20
CA GLN A 72 -13.20 14.73 18.17
C GLN A 72 -14.44 15.26 17.43
N ASN A 73 -15.37 14.39 17.06
CA ASN A 73 -16.60 14.82 16.38
C ASN A 73 -17.52 15.66 17.27
N ALA A 74 -17.62 15.33 18.57
CA ALA A 74 -18.37 16.12 19.54
C ALA A 74 -17.76 17.53 19.69
N ASN A 75 -16.45 17.63 19.84
CA ASN A 75 -15.72 18.88 19.97
C ASN A 75 -15.81 19.77 18.71
N LEU A 76 -15.72 19.13 17.52
CA LEU A 76 -15.91 19.85 16.25
C LEU A 76 -17.35 20.34 16.07
N SER A 77 -18.35 19.58 16.53
CA SER A 77 -19.76 20.02 16.54
C SER A 77 -19.99 21.20 17.48
N ALA A 78 -19.22 21.26 18.56
CA ALA A 78 -19.22 22.39 19.52
C ALA A 78 -18.37 23.59 19.03
N ASN A 79 -17.82 23.55 17.81
CA ASN A 79 -16.92 24.57 17.25
C ASN A 79 -15.71 24.88 18.12
N ASN A 80 -15.10 23.85 18.75
CA ASN A 80 -13.92 24.04 19.59
C ASN A 80 -12.68 24.34 18.72
N PRO A 81 -12.11 25.56 18.82
CA PRO A 81 -11.00 25.97 17.97
C PRO A 81 -9.70 25.18 18.23
N GLN A 82 -9.49 24.73 19.47
CA GLN A 82 -8.32 23.92 19.83
C GLN A 82 -8.33 22.59 19.07
N THR A 83 -9.48 21.93 18.96
CA THR A 83 -9.60 20.68 18.20
C THR A 83 -9.24 20.85 16.71
N GLU A 84 -9.64 21.95 16.11
CA GLU A 84 -9.24 22.24 14.72
C GLU A 84 -7.74 22.49 14.58
N GLN A 85 -7.14 23.17 15.56
CA GLN A 85 -5.71 23.43 15.59
C GLN A 85 -4.91 22.14 15.77
N ASP A 86 -5.32 21.26 16.69
CA ASP A 86 -4.69 19.95 16.94
C ASP A 86 -4.75 19.05 15.69
N ILE A 87 -5.88 19.05 14.98
CA ILE A 87 -6.00 18.35 13.69
C ILE A 87 -4.99 18.89 12.68
N LYS A 88 -4.87 20.20 12.54
CA LYS A 88 -3.96 20.83 11.58
C LYS A 88 -2.49 20.52 11.88
N GLN A 89 -2.10 20.46 13.15
CA GLN A 89 -0.73 20.18 13.57
C GLN A 89 -0.28 18.74 13.20
N ARG A 90 -1.19 17.75 13.26
CA ARG A 90 -0.92 16.35 12.93
C ARG A 90 -1.37 15.95 11.52
N THR A 91 -1.76 16.93 10.70
CA THR A 91 -2.08 16.73 9.29
C THR A 91 -0.87 16.99 8.42
N TYR A 92 -0.57 16.01 7.58
CA TYR A 92 0.47 16.05 6.56
C TYR A 92 -0.14 15.87 5.18
N ALA A 93 0.53 16.37 4.15
CA ALA A 93 0.13 16.09 2.79
C ALA A 93 1.33 15.78 1.91
N ILE A 94 1.14 14.93 0.91
CA ILE A 94 2.14 14.67 -0.11
C ILE A 94 1.65 15.22 -1.43
N LEU A 95 2.44 16.11 -1.98
CA LEU A 95 2.25 16.68 -3.30
C LEU A 95 3.16 15.95 -4.29
N TYR A 96 2.57 15.07 -5.09
CA TYR A 96 3.28 14.37 -6.16
C TYR A 96 3.22 15.18 -7.45
N LEU A 97 4.37 15.42 -8.06
CA LEU A 97 4.47 15.93 -9.42
C LEU A 97 4.62 14.77 -10.39
N TYR A 98 3.75 14.69 -11.38
CA TYR A 98 3.85 13.75 -12.49
C TYR A 98 4.72 14.32 -13.61
N GLU A 99 5.41 13.44 -14.31
CA GLU A 99 6.24 13.79 -15.46
C GLU A 99 5.41 14.55 -16.51
N ARG A 100 5.95 15.69 -16.95
CA ARG A 100 5.33 16.51 -17.99
C ARG A 100 5.71 15.99 -19.38
N PRO A 101 4.91 16.23 -20.42
CA PRO A 101 5.27 15.88 -21.80
C PRO A 101 6.39 16.74 -22.38
N TYR A 102 6.88 17.74 -21.65
CA TYR A 102 7.97 18.65 -22.01
C TYR A 102 8.94 18.81 -20.85
N GLN A 103 10.20 19.07 -21.16
CA GLN A 103 11.23 19.32 -20.14
C GLN A 103 11.14 20.78 -19.68
N LYS A 104 11.29 20.97 -18.37
CA LYS A 104 11.53 22.26 -17.72
C LYS A 104 12.91 22.21 -17.08
N GLU A 105 13.53 23.40 -16.91
CA GLU A 105 14.70 23.53 -16.05
C GLU A 105 14.38 23.12 -14.62
N ASP A 106 15.23 22.33 -13.99
CA ASP A 106 14.99 21.81 -12.64
C ASP A 106 14.68 22.92 -11.63
N SER A 107 15.39 24.04 -11.69
CA SER A 107 15.16 25.21 -10.84
C SER A 107 13.78 25.87 -11.03
N GLU A 108 13.28 25.91 -12.26
CA GLU A 108 11.94 26.43 -12.56
C GLU A 108 10.87 25.47 -12.06
N GLU A 109 11.10 24.17 -12.15
CA GLU A 109 10.17 23.15 -11.68
C GLU A 109 10.10 23.12 -10.15
N GLU A 110 11.23 23.25 -9.48
CA GLU A 110 11.30 23.39 -8.01
C GLU A 110 10.56 24.63 -7.52
N LEU A 111 10.80 25.78 -8.15
CA LEU A 111 10.08 27.02 -7.79
C LEU A 111 8.58 26.89 -8.00
N TRP A 112 8.16 26.30 -9.12
CA TRP A 112 6.74 26.07 -9.40
C TRP A 112 6.11 25.12 -8.39
N LEU A 113 6.78 24.02 -8.05
CA LEU A 113 6.31 23.03 -7.08
C LEU A 113 6.22 23.64 -5.68
N SER A 114 7.14 24.54 -5.34
CA SER A 114 7.12 25.34 -4.13
C SER A 114 5.86 26.20 -3.99
N LEU A 115 5.49 26.90 -5.05
CA LEU A 115 4.27 27.71 -5.07
C LEU A 115 3.02 26.83 -4.93
N MET A 116 2.99 25.64 -5.54
CA MET A 116 1.88 24.71 -5.38
C MET A 116 1.80 24.17 -3.94
N ALA A 117 2.95 23.88 -3.32
CA ALA A 117 3.02 23.42 -1.92
C ALA A 117 2.54 24.52 -0.96
N GLN A 118 2.95 25.77 -1.18
CA GLN A 118 2.48 26.91 -0.39
C GLN A 118 0.97 27.09 -0.53
N ALA A 119 0.44 27.05 -1.75
CA ALA A 119 -0.99 27.15 -2.01
C ALA A 119 -1.78 26.02 -1.32
N ALA A 120 -1.24 24.81 -1.29
CA ALA A 120 -1.85 23.70 -0.58
C ALA A 120 -1.84 23.91 0.95
N ALA A 121 -0.71 24.34 1.52
CA ALA A 121 -0.57 24.63 2.94
C ALA A 121 -1.56 25.68 3.42
N GLU A 122 -1.71 26.78 2.68
CA GLU A 122 -2.67 27.85 2.96
C GLU A 122 -4.13 27.35 2.93
N VAL A 123 -4.50 26.56 1.92
CA VAL A 123 -5.87 26.02 1.80
C VAL A 123 -6.19 25.03 2.92
N LEU A 124 -5.25 24.18 3.27
CA LEU A 124 -5.40 23.18 4.33
C LEU A 124 -5.27 23.81 5.73
N GLY A 125 -4.63 24.99 5.83
CA GLY A 125 -4.32 25.66 7.08
C GLY A 125 -3.32 24.90 7.92
N ILE A 126 -2.38 24.18 7.28
CA ILE A 126 -1.32 23.39 7.93
C ILE A 126 0.05 24.06 7.72
N PRO A 127 1.06 23.77 8.57
CA PRO A 127 2.41 24.26 8.35
C PRO A 127 2.98 23.81 6.99
N LEU A 128 3.72 24.69 6.30
CA LEU A 128 4.33 24.36 5.01
C LEU A 128 5.27 23.15 5.11
N GLN A 129 5.96 22.97 6.22
CA GLN A 129 6.83 21.81 6.50
C GLN A 129 6.09 20.48 6.56
N ASN A 130 4.75 20.50 6.70
CA ASN A 130 3.90 19.32 6.65
C ASN A 130 3.48 18.95 5.21
N ILE A 131 3.86 19.76 4.21
CA ILE A 131 3.71 19.43 2.79
C ILE A 131 5.00 18.80 2.28
N ILE A 132 4.95 17.51 1.94
CA ILE A 132 6.08 16.76 1.41
C ILE A 132 5.94 16.71 -0.11
N THR A 133 6.94 17.18 -0.84
CA THR A 133 6.92 17.14 -2.30
C THR A 133 7.67 15.89 -2.79
N LYS A 134 7.10 15.18 -3.77
CA LYS A 134 7.71 14.02 -4.41
C LYS A 134 7.55 14.11 -5.93
N MET A 135 8.57 13.69 -6.67
CA MET A 135 8.49 13.60 -8.14
C MET A 135 8.21 12.15 -8.56
N ARG A 136 7.13 11.93 -9.33
CA ARG A 136 6.87 10.64 -9.97
C ARG A 136 7.39 10.68 -11.40
N ARG A 137 8.62 10.21 -11.59
CA ARG A 137 9.19 9.97 -12.92
C ARG A 137 8.76 8.60 -13.43
N HIS A 138 8.58 8.43 -14.74
CA HIS A 138 8.36 7.10 -15.31
C HIS A 138 9.58 6.22 -15.02
N GLN A 139 9.42 5.27 -14.12
CA GLN A 139 10.50 4.36 -13.75
C GLN A 139 10.77 3.39 -14.90
N LYS A 140 11.91 3.55 -15.55
CA LYS A 140 12.45 2.55 -16.48
C LYS A 140 13.29 1.57 -15.65
N GLY A 141 12.73 0.39 -15.28
CA GLY A 141 13.50 -0.70 -14.68
C GLY A 141 13.47 -0.79 -13.15
N LYS A 142 14.60 -1.04 -12.51
CA LYS A 142 14.77 -1.60 -11.15
C LYS A 142 14.41 -0.71 -9.95
N SER A 143 14.04 0.54 -10.12
CA SER A 143 13.98 1.54 -9.05
C SER A 143 12.74 1.54 -8.16
N GLN A 144 11.75 0.67 -8.40
CA GLN A 144 10.49 0.66 -7.64
C GLN A 144 10.66 0.22 -6.17
N TYR A 145 11.75 -0.49 -5.85
CA TYR A 145 12.03 -1.04 -4.51
C TYR A 145 13.29 -0.46 -3.85
N GLU A 146 13.93 0.51 -4.50
CA GLU A 146 15.10 1.19 -3.93
C GLU A 146 14.65 2.39 -3.07
N LYS A 147 15.38 2.63 -1.97
CA LYS A 147 15.19 3.85 -1.18
C LYS A 147 15.40 5.04 -2.10
N ASN A 148 14.43 5.92 -2.20
CA ASN A 148 14.51 7.12 -3.02
C ASN A 148 15.37 8.17 -2.31
N GLU A 149 16.68 8.11 -2.49
CA GLU A 149 17.59 9.17 -2.03
C GLU A 149 17.43 10.48 -2.85
N ASP A 150 16.92 10.39 -4.10
CA ASP A 150 16.83 11.53 -5.03
C ASP A 150 15.41 12.09 -5.26
N SER A 151 14.36 11.56 -4.61
CA SER A 151 12.98 11.95 -4.93
C SER A 151 12.32 12.95 -3.99
N CYS A 152 12.97 13.32 -2.89
CA CYS A 152 12.48 14.32 -1.94
C CYS A 152 13.21 15.66 -2.15
N ILE A 153 12.51 16.66 -2.68
CA ILE A 153 12.99 18.04 -2.70
C ILE A 153 12.78 18.60 -1.29
N LYS A 154 13.90 18.86 -0.58
CA LYS A 154 13.88 19.46 0.75
C LYS A 154 13.86 20.98 0.62
N TYR A 155 12.90 21.64 1.25
CA TYR A 155 12.97 23.09 1.47
C TYR A 155 14.05 23.39 2.50
N ARG A 156 15.11 24.09 2.08
CA ARG A 156 16.03 24.75 3.02
C ARG A 156 15.34 25.97 3.59
N ASN A 157 14.93 25.88 4.84
CA ASN A 157 14.64 27.10 5.60
C ASN A 157 15.95 27.78 5.96
N ASP A 158 16.22 28.92 5.36
CA ASP A 158 17.21 29.86 5.91
C ASP A 158 16.73 30.32 7.28
N LYS A 159 17.60 30.09 8.23
CA LYS A 159 17.73 30.51 9.62
C LYS A 159 16.77 31.60 10.12
N THR A 160 16.00 31.29 11.16
CA THR A 160 16.12 31.91 12.50
C THR A 160 15.02 31.41 13.44
N SER A 161 15.37 30.70 14.46
CA SER A 161 15.02 30.83 15.88
C SER A 161 14.97 29.48 16.64
N PRO A 162 15.50 29.39 17.84
CA PRO A 162 15.66 28.16 18.57
C PRO A 162 14.52 27.94 19.56
N HIS A 163 13.86 26.81 19.51
CA HIS A 163 13.19 26.24 20.70
C HIS A 163 13.43 24.75 20.75
N HIS A 164 14.17 24.37 21.80
CA HIS A 164 14.33 23.01 22.30
C HIS A 164 12.98 22.35 22.62
N PHE A 165 12.79 21.13 22.13
CA PHE A 165 12.03 20.10 22.81
C PHE A 165 12.74 18.77 22.63
N GLU A 166 13.35 18.31 23.71
CA GLU A 166 13.84 16.95 23.89
C GLU A 166 12.63 16.02 24.07
N ASN A 167 12.56 14.97 23.25
CA ASN A 167 11.87 13.74 23.63
C ASN A 167 12.64 12.56 23.04
N THR A 168 13.49 12.00 23.90
CA THR A 168 14.26 10.78 23.67
C THR A 168 13.33 9.58 23.90
N ILE A 169 13.03 8.82 22.84
CA ILE A 169 12.52 7.46 22.98
C ILE A 169 13.62 6.52 22.48
N ALA A 170 14.22 5.80 23.44
CA ALA A 170 15.21 4.78 23.17
C ALA A 170 14.56 3.54 22.52
N LEU A 171 14.90 3.25 21.28
CA LEU A 171 14.64 1.96 20.65
C LEU A 171 15.88 1.08 20.80
N ARG A 172 15.72 -0.06 21.50
CA ARG A 172 16.75 -1.09 21.58
C ARG A 172 16.98 -1.71 20.19
N HIS A 173 18.20 -1.65 19.73
CA HIS A 173 18.70 -2.42 18.60
C HIS A 173 18.76 -3.90 18.95
N CYS A 174 18.20 -4.75 18.05
CA CYS A 174 18.64 -6.13 17.91
C CYS A 174 19.66 -6.15 16.77
N GLU A 175 20.91 -6.38 17.12
CA GLU A 175 21.99 -6.65 16.17
C GLU A 175 21.83 -8.07 15.63
N GLU A 176 21.71 -8.22 14.32
CA GLU A 176 22.11 -9.45 13.63
C GLU A 176 23.33 -9.15 12.78
N ARG A 177 24.43 -9.84 13.14
CA ARG A 177 25.68 -9.89 12.38
C ARG A 177 25.46 -10.67 11.10
N SER A 178 25.99 -10.20 10.00
CA SER A 178 26.48 -11.05 8.92
C SER A 178 27.66 -10.40 8.24
N ASP A 179 28.67 -11.20 8.12
CA ASP A 179 30.03 -10.95 7.72
C ASP A 179 30.19 -10.59 6.24
N GLU A 180 31.35 -10.00 6.04
CA GLU A 180 32.25 -9.96 4.89
C GLU A 180 32.37 -8.66 4.10
N ALA A 181 33.55 -8.15 4.29
CA ALA A 181 34.14 -6.98 3.67
C ALA A 181 34.51 -7.21 2.20
N ILE A 182 34.31 -6.20 1.36
CA ILE A 182 35.20 -5.93 0.24
C ILE A 182 35.56 -4.44 0.27
N GLN A 183 36.84 -4.19 0.50
CA GLN A 183 37.50 -2.91 0.40
C GLN A 183 37.47 -2.37 -1.02
N SER A 184 37.12 -1.09 -1.18
CA SER A 184 37.69 -0.25 -2.22
C SER A 184 37.75 1.19 -1.74
N ASP A 185 38.97 1.68 -1.74
CA ASP A 185 39.40 3.05 -1.43
C ASP A 185 38.59 4.10 -2.21
N ARG A 186 37.92 5.00 -1.50
CA ARG A 186 37.65 6.38 -1.92
C ARG A 186 37.61 7.31 -0.71
N LEU A 187 38.32 8.42 -0.84
CA LEU A 187 38.53 9.51 0.11
C LEU A 187 37.23 10.04 0.78
N PRO A 188 37.31 10.55 2.02
CA PRO A 188 36.16 10.97 2.79
C PRO A 188 35.59 12.28 2.24
N ARG A 189 34.38 12.27 1.76
CA ARG A 189 33.55 13.48 1.63
C ARG A 189 33.03 13.81 3.02
N SER A 190 33.18 15.06 3.41
CA SER A 190 32.75 15.64 4.68
C SER A 190 31.36 15.19 5.08
N ALA A 191 31.28 14.56 6.26
CA ALA A 191 30.02 14.17 6.89
C ALA A 191 29.23 15.43 7.27
N VAL A 192 28.28 15.80 6.46
CA VAL A 192 27.15 16.61 6.89
C VAL A 192 26.12 15.59 7.37
N ASN A 193 25.91 15.53 8.68
CA ASN A 193 24.88 14.72 9.32
C ASN A 193 23.50 15.26 8.94
N ASP A 194 22.98 14.91 7.76
CA ASP A 194 21.59 15.03 7.41
C ASP A 194 20.85 13.82 8.02
N VAL A 195 20.40 13.96 9.26
CA VAL A 195 19.41 13.05 9.83
C VAL A 195 18.13 13.23 9.01
N GLU A 196 17.88 12.32 8.06
CA GLU A 196 16.60 12.24 7.36
C GLU A 196 15.49 12.00 8.39
N GLN A 197 14.75 13.04 8.70
CA GLN A 197 13.61 12.94 9.60
C GLN A 197 12.54 12.13 8.90
N THR A 198 12.49 10.83 9.18
CA THR A 198 11.47 9.91 8.65
C THR A 198 10.13 10.25 9.31
N ILE A 199 9.21 10.85 8.55
CA ILE A 199 7.86 11.17 9.03
C ILE A 199 7.03 9.90 8.99
N THR A 200 6.80 9.31 10.16
CA THR A 200 5.95 8.12 10.33
C THR A 200 4.81 8.42 11.29
N GLY A 201 3.67 7.78 11.06
CA GLY A 201 2.53 7.92 11.94
C GLY A 201 1.47 6.87 11.66
N LEU A 202 0.44 6.85 12.50
CA LEU A 202 -0.72 5.99 12.33
C LEU A 202 -1.87 6.79 11.71
N VAL A 203 -2.53 6.20 10.74
CA VAL A 203 -3.79 6.71 10.19
C VAL A 203 -4.90 5.68 10.41
N GLN A 204 -6.14 6.12 10.28
CA GLN A 204 -7.26 5.18 10.33
C GLN A 204 -8.06 5.20 9.03
N GLU A 205 -8.57 4.05 8.65
CA GLU A 205 -9.51 3.85 7.56
C GLU A 205 -10.65 2.94 8.02
N GLN A 206 -11.87 3.48 8.12
CA GLN A 206 -13.06 2.76 8.58
C GLN A 206 -12.88 2.06 9.96
N GLY A 207 -12.07 2.67 10.83
CA GLY A 207 -11.76 2.15 12.15
C GLY A 207 -10.58 1.18 12.20
N GLN A 208 -9.97 0.84 11.07
CA GLN A 208 -8.71 0.10 11.00
C GLN A 208 -7.53 1.05 11.02
N ILE A 209 -6.46 0.64 11.68
CA ILE A 209 -5.25 1.44 11.86
C ILE A 209 -4.17 0.96 10.89
N PHE A 210 -3.49 1.91 10.25
CA PHE A 210 -2.39 1.64 9.33
C PHE A 210 -1.21 2.53 9.65
N LYS A 211 -0.03 1.93 9.73
CA LYS A 211 1.23 2.64 9.80
C LYS A 211 1.54 3.25 8.43
N ILE A 212 1.92 4.51 8.42
CA ILE A 212 2.29 5.28 7.23
C ILE A 212 3.71 5.79 7.38
N ASN A 213 4.46 5.80 6.28
CA ASN A 213 5.78 6.38 6.18
C ASN A 213 5.82 7.36 5.00
N LEU A 214 5.94 8.65 5.28
CA LEU A 214 5.87 9.70 4.27
C LEU A 214 7.23 10.07 3.66
N GLY A 215 8.34 9.69 4.30
CA GLY A 215 9.67 10.14 3.92
C GLY A 215 10.47 9.12 3.09
N THR A 216 10.57 7.88 3.56
CA THR A 216 11.57 6.91 3.10
C THR A 216 11.24 6.23 1.77
N TYR A 217 9.96 6.00 1.48
CA TYR A 217 9.50 5.24 0.31
C TYR A 217 8.65 6.08 -0.62
N LEU A 218 8.63 5.73 -1.90
CA LEU A 218 7.70 6.34 -2.86
C LEU A 218 6.26 6.05 -2.47
N ASP A 219 5.97 4.80 -2.13
CA ASP A 219 4.67 4.34 -1.69
C ASP A 219 4.59 4.39 -0.16
N ASN A 220 3.55 4.99 0.39
CA ASN A 220 3.50 5.42 1.79
C ASN A 220 2.90 4.39 2.75
N GLY A 221 2.54 3.22 2.27
CA GLY A 221 2.01 2.12 3.09
C GLY A 221 0.52 1.82 2.91
N LEU A 222 -0.25 2.66 2.22
CA LEU A 222 -1.68 2.41 1.96
C LEU A 222 -2.12 2.99 0.61
N PHE A 223 -2.64 2.15 -0.27
CA PHE A 223 -3.24 2.55 -1.55
C PHE A 223 -4.72 2.89 -1.35
N PHE A 224 -5.13 4.11 -1.72
CA PHE A 224 -6.48 4.62 -1.45
C PHE A 224 -7.55 4.11 -2.43
N ASP A 225 -7.16 3.83 -3.64
CA ASP A 225 -8.00 3.30 -4.73
C ASP A 225 -8.59 1.92 -4.39
N HIS A 226 -7.87 1.10 -3.64
CA HIS A 226 -8.33 -0.22 -3.19
C HIS A 226 -9.31 -0.20 -2.00
N ARG A 227 -9.65 0.97 -1.44
CA ARG A 227 -10.57 1.07 -0.29
C ARG A 227 -11.93 0.41 -0.51
N PRO A 228 -12.61 0.60 -1.66
CA PRO A 228 -13.87 -0.09 -1.92
C PRO A 228 -13.71 -1.61 -1.92
N LEU A 229 -12.67 -2.13 -2.60
CA LEU A 229 -12.40 -3.57 -2.67
C LEU A 229 -12.04 -4.14 -1.30
N ARG A 230 -11.27 -3.42 -0.47
CA ARG A 230 -11.00 -3.83 0.91
C ARG A 230 -12.29 -4.02 1.72
N SER A 231 -13.24 -3.09 1.58
CA SER A 231 -14.55 -3.20 2.24
C SER A 231 -15.35 -4.42 1.76
N ILE A 232 -15.35 -4.70 0.46
CA ILE A 232 -15.99 -5.89 -0.11
C ILE A 232 -15.35 -7.18 0.44
N VAL A 233 -14.00 -7.23 0.51
CA VAL A 233 -13.26 -8.37 1.10
C VAL A 233 -13.70 -8.60 2.55
N ARG A 234 -13.73 -7.55 3.38
CA ARG A 234 -14.20 -7.62 4.77
C ARG A 234 -15.60 -8.22 4.86
N ASP A 235 -16.51 -7.74 4.03
CA ASP A 235 -17.93 -8.08 4.11
C ASP A 235 -18.22 -9.50 3.55
N THR A 236 -17.28 -10.06 2.78
CA THR A 236 -17.44 -11.37 2.12
C THR A 236 -16.57 -12.49 2.67
N CYS A 237 -15.62 -12.21 3.57
CA CYS A 237 -14.61 -13.19 4.00
C CYS A 237 -14.92 -13.95 5.29
N SER A 238 -16.06 -13.72 5.92
CA SER A 238 -16.42 -14.37 7.20
C SER A 238 -16.34 -15.89 7.11
N ASN A 239 -15.61 -16.51 8.06
CA ASN A 239 -15.35 -17.95 8.16
C ASN A 239 -14.67 -18.57 6.92
N LYS A 240 -13.92 -17.77 6.14
CA LYS A 240 -13.19 -18.20 4.95
C LYS A 240 -11.71 -18.28 5.17
N ASP A 241 -11.05 -19.21 4.50
CA ASP A 241 -9.60 -19.26 4.34
C ASP A 241 -9.22 -18.28 3.21
N VAL A 242 -8.49 -17.21 3.56
CA VAL A 242 -8.15 -16.09 2.66
C VAL A 242 -6.68 -16.12 2.29
N LEU A 243 -6.38 -15.92 1.00
CA LEU A 243 -5.03 -15.73 0.47
C LEU A 243 -4.90 -14.31 -0.08
N ASN A 244 -3.90 -13.58 0.39
CA ASN A 244 -3.53 -12.25 -0.10
C ASN A 244 -2.15 -12.31 -0.76
N LEU A 245 -2.12 -12.26 -2.10
CA LEU A 245 -0.93 -12.32 -2.93
C LEU A 245 -0.44 -10.91 -3.27
N PHE A 246 0.90 -10.72 -3.32
CA PHE A 246 1.51 -9.40 -3.45
C PHE A 246 1.00 -8.47 -2.35
N CYS A 247 1.02 -8.97 -1.11
CA CYS A 247 0.23 -8.39 -0.02
C CYS A 247 0.71 -7.01 0.44
N TYR A 248 1.90 -6.57 0.03
CA TYR A 248 2.49 -5.29 0.41
C TYR A 248 2.42 -5.11 1.94
N THR A 249 1.88 -4.01 2.46
CA THR A 249 1.73 -3.74 3.89
C THR A 249 0.52 -4.43 4.52
N GLY A 250 -0.12 -5.36 3.83
CA GLY A 250 -1.18 -6.21 4.35
C GLY A 250 -2.52 -5.52 4.59
N SER A 251 -2.84 -4.44 3.90
CA SER A 251 -4.11 -3.73 4.12
C SER A 251 -5.34 -4.61 3.87
N PHE A 252 -5.35 -5.43 2.82
CA PHE A 252 -6.39 -6.43 2.59
C PHE A 252 -6.44 -7.49 3.70
N SER A 253 -5.28 -7.90 4.22
CA SER A 253 -5.21 -8.89 5.30
C SER A 253 -5.81 -8.36 6.60
N VAL A 254 -5.62 -7.06 6.91
CA VAL A 254 -6.27 -6.39 8.07
C VAL A 254 -7.79 -6.40 7.89
N TYR A 255 -8.29 -6.04 6.71
CA TYR A 255 -9.73 -6.04 6.44
C TYR A 255 -10.33 -7.45 6.46
N ALA A 256 -9.61 -8.46 5.93
CA ALA A 256 -10.04 -9.85 6.01
C ALA A 256 -10.09 -10.34 7.48
N ALA A 257 -9.10 -9.97 8.30
CA ALA A 257 -9.10 -10.29 9.72
C ALA A 257 -10.28 -9.62 10.45
N GLN A 258 -10.58 -8.36 10.15
CA GLN A 258 -11.74 -7.65 10.68
C GLN A 258 -13.06 -8.29 10.27
N GLY A 259 -13.15 -8.81 9.03
CA GLY A 259 -14.31 -9.52 8.52
C GLY A 259 -14.48 -10.94 9.06
N ASN A 260 -13.74 -11.31 10.13
CA ASN A 260 -13.76 -12.63 10.75
C ASN A 260 -13.38 -13.77 9.79
N ALA A 261 -12.39 -13.56 8.92
CA ALA A 261 -11.81 -14.65 8.15
C ALA A 261 -11.35 -15.78 9.09
N LYS A 262 -11.51 -17.03 8.67
CA LYS A 262 -11.06 -18.21 9.42
C LYS A 262 -9.53 -18.25 9.50
N SER A 263 -8.85 -17.98 8.39
CA SER A 263 -7.41 -17.75 8.32
C SER A 263 -7.06 -16.75 7.23
N VAL A 264 -5.92 -16.08 7.35
CA VAL A 264 -5.38 -15.18 6.33
C VAL A 264 -3.91 -15.52 6.09
N GLU A 265 -3.57 -15.89 4.87
CA GLU A 265 -2.19 -16.06 4.44
C GLU A 265 -1.79 -14.90 3.53
N SER A 266 -0.75 -14.17 3.95
CA SER A 266 -0.20 -13.00 3.26
C SER A 266 1.13 -13.41 2.62
N VAL A 267 1.24 -13.28 1.31
CA VAL A 267 2.43 -13.67 0.54
C VAL A 267 3.04 -12.45 -0.12
N ASP A 268 4.33 -12.23 0.10
CA ASP A 268 5.13 -11.19 -0.55
C ASP A 268 6.60 -11.61 -0.61
N LEU A 269 7.34 -11.07 -1.55
CA LEU A 269 8.78 -11.31 -1.66
C LEU A 269 9.59 -10.49 -0.65
N SER A 270 9.07 -9.31 -0.27
CA SER A 270 9.75 -8.32 0.57
C SER A 270 9.59 -8.63 2.06
N ASN A 271 10.68 -8.89 2.76
CA ASN A 271 10.68 -8.99 4.22
C ASN A 271 10.18 -7.72 4.89
N THR A 272 10.57 -6.56 4.36
CA THR A 272 10.18 -5.25 4.91
C THR A 272 8.66 -5.08 4.86
N TYR A 273 8.04 -5.42 3.74
CA TYR A 273 6.58 -5.31 3.59
C TYR A 273 5.84 -6.35 4.42
N LEU A 274 6.34 -7.58 4.53
CA LEU A 274 5.75 -8.59 5.41
C LEU A 274 5.87 -8.22 6.89
N ALA A 275 6.98 -7.62 7.31
CA ALA A 275 7.12 -7.09 8.67
C ALA A 275 6.10 -5.98 8.93
N TRP A 276 5.94 -5.06 7.98
CA TRP A 276 4.96 -3.98 8.06
C TRP A 276 3.51 -4.51 8.06
N ALA A 277 3.20 -5.50 7.21
CA ALA A 277 1.90 -6.18 7.21
C ALA A 277 1.59 -6.80 8.56
N LYS A 278 2.58 -7.46 9.17
CA LYS A 278 2.45 -8.03 10.51
C LYS A 278 2.23 -6.96 11.58
N GLU A 279 2.96 -5.84 11.53
CA GLU A 279 2.75 -4.69 12.43
C GLU A 279 1.32 -4.16 12.29
N ASN A 280 0.82 -3.96 11.07
CA ASN A 280 -0.54 -3.50 10.82
C ASN A 280 -1.60 -4.46 11.38
N LEU A 281 -1.42 -5.79 11.25
CA LEU A 281 -2.35 -6.75 11.84
C LEU A 281 -2.31 -6.68 13.38
N ILE A 282 -1.13 -6.68 13.99
CA ILE A 282 -0.95 -6.59 15.45
C ILE A 282 -1.57 -5.29 15.99
N GLN A 283 -1.36 -4.16 15.31
CA GLN A 283 -1.91 -2.86 15.67
C GLN A 283 -3.45 -2.88 15.73
N ASN A 284 -4.08 -3.71 14.91
CA ASN A 284 -5.52 -3.92 14.89
C ASN A 284 -6.01 -5.06 15.81
N GLY A 285 -5.13 -5.62 16.65
CA GLY A 285 -5.47 -6.68 17.62
C GLY A 285 -5.42 -8.10 17.02
N PHE A 286 -4.92 -8.27 15.80
CA PHE A 286 -4.85 -9.56 15.11
C PHE A 286 -3.45 -10.19 15.24
N SER A 287 -3.18 -10.90 16.35
CA SER A 287 -1.86 -11.43 16.68
C SER A 287 -1.74 -12.96 16.67
N ASP A 288 -2.82 -13.69 16.40
CA ASP A 288 -2.81 -15.16 16.37
C ASP A 288 -1.99 -15.69 15.18
N LYS A 289 -0.80 -16.24 15.48
CA LYS A 289 0.15 -16.76 14.48
C LYS A 289 -0.36 -18.01 13.75
N LYS A 290 -1.36 -18.72 14.28
CA LYS A 290 -1.97 -19.87 13.60
C LYS A 290 -3.01 -19.44 12.58
N LYS A 291 -3.63 -18.29 12.83
CA LYS A 291 -4.68 -17.71 11.99
C LYS A 291 -4.11 -16.76 10.94
N TYR A 292 -3.08 -15.98 11.29
CA TYR A 292 -2.46 -14.98 10.41
C TYR A 292 -1.05 -15.40 10.04
N ILE A 293 -0.88 -15.88 8.80
CA ILE A 293 0.34 -16.48 8.28
C ILE A 293 1.00 -15.49 7.32
N PHE A 294 2.33 -15.35 7.44
CA PHE A 294 3.13 -14.51 6.55
C PHE A 294 4.17 -15.39 5.84
N THR A 295 4.07 -15.47 4.52
CA THR A 295 4.93 -16.32 3.68
C THR A 295 5.81 -15.45 2.82
N ARG A 296 7.13 -15.49 3.06
CA ARG A 296 8.10 -14.83 2.19
C ARG A 296 8.42 -15.73 1.01
N GLN A 297 7.83 -15.42 -0.14
CA GLN A 297 8.05 -16.15 -1.38
C GLN A 297 7.67 -15.30 -2.57
N ASP A 298 8.27 -15.56 -3.73
CA ASP A 298 7.77 -15.04 -5.01
C ASP A 298 6.35 -15.56 -5.25
N CYS A 299 5.38 -14.67 -5.47
CA CYS A 299 3.97 -15.02 -5.59
C CYS A 299 3.69 -15.93 -6.81
N ILE A 300 4.44 -15.77 -7.90
CA ILE A 300 4.31 -16.63 -9.09
C ILE A 300 4.75 -18.04 -8.74
N GLN A 301 5.92 -18.18 -8.13
CA GLN A 301 6.45 -19.46 -7.70
C GLN A 301 5.53 -20.12 -6.65
N PHE A 302 5.05 -19.34 -5.67
CA PHE A 302 4.08 -19.83 -4.68
C PHE A 302 2.84 -20.42 -5.33
N LEU A 303 2.23 -19.70 -6.28
CA LEU A 303 1.04 -20.14 -7.00
C LEU A 303 1.30 -21.41 -7.82
N GLN A 304 2.42 -21.45 -8.53
CA GLN A 304 2.80 -22.63 -9.33
C GLN A 304 2.98 -23.86 -8.44
N GLU A 305 3.68 -23.74 -7.32
CA GLU A 305 3.87 -24.84 -6.37
C GLU A 305 2.55 -25.35 -5.80
N LYS A 306 1.65 -24.43 -5.39
CA LYS A 306 0.32 -24.76 -4.85
C LYS A 306 -0.58 -25.41 -5.90
N ALA A 307 -0.61 -24.86 -7.12
CA ALA A 307 -1.41 -25.40 -8.23
C ALA A 307 -0.92 -26.82 -8.64
N LEU A 308 0.39 -27.04 -8.69
CA LEU A 308 0.96 -28.37 -8.95
C LEU A 308 0.60 -29.36 -7.85
N ALA A 309 0.72 -28.96 -6.59
CA ALA A 309 0.37 -29.79 -5.44
C ALA A 309 -1.12 -30.17 -5.45
N GLN A 310 -2.00 -29.24 -5.75
CA GLN A 310 -3.44 -29.50 -5.86
C GLN A 310 -3.77 -30.43 -7.02
N LYS A 311 -3.12 -30.26 -8.18
CA LYS A 311 -3.27 -31.18 -9.31
C LYS A 311 -2.81 -32.60 -8.97
N ALA A 312 -1.68 -32.73 -8.28
CA ALA A 312 -1.19 -34.02 -7.82
C ALA A 312 -2.17 -34.72 -6.86
N LYS A 313 -2.72 -33.96 -5.91
CA LYS A 313 -3.75 -34.44 -4.97
C LYS A 313 -5.01 -34.94 -5.68
N LEU A 314 -5.55 -34.16 -6.61
CA LEU A 314 -6.74 -34.55 -7.38
C LEU A 314 -6.52 -35.77 -8.24
N ASN A 315 -5.30 -35.97 -8.79
CA ASN A 315 -4.94 -37.17 -9.55
C ASN A 315 -4.85 -38.37 -8.64
N GLU A 316 -4.28 -38.23 -7.44
CA GLU A 316 -4.23 -39.36 -6.46
C GLU A 316 -5.64 -39.76 -6.04
N GLU A 317 -6.52 -38.81 -5.74
CA GLU A 317 -7.93 -39.09 -5.41
C GLU A 317 -8.66 -39.86 -6.54
N LYS A 318 -8.43 -39.49 -7.80
CA LYS A 318 -8.97 -40.22 -8.97
C LYS A 318 -8.39 -41.62 -9.12
N ASN A 319 -7.08 -41.80 -8.90
CA ASN A 319 -6.40 -43.10 -8.99
C ASN A 319 -6.85 -44.05 -7.88
N VAL A 320 -7.06 -43.53 -6.66
CA VAL A 320 -7.63 -44.28 -5.54
C VAL A 320 -9.06 -44.75 -5.89
N ALA A 321 -9.86 -43.86 -6.45
CA ALA A 321 -11.25 -44.18 -6.87
C ALA A 321 -11.31 -45.21 -7.99
N SER A 322 -10.26 -45.28 -8.86
CA SER A 322 -10.15 -46.27 -9.96
C SER A 322 -9.39 -47.54 -9.62
N ASN A 323 -9.01 -47.79 -8.35
CA ASN A 323 -8.19 -48.93 -7.90
C ASN A 323 -6.81 -49.04 -8.57
N GLN A 324 -6.29 -47.96 -9.16
CA GLN A 324 -4.95 -47.92 -9.75
C GLN A 324 -3.92 -47.44 -8.72
N ARG A 325 -3.15 -48.34 -8.11
CA ARG A 325 -2.04 -48.00 -7.21
C ARG A 325 -0.83 -47.54 -8.03
N MET A 326 -0.46 -46.28 -7.92
CA MET A 326 0.83 -45.75 -8.35
C MET A 326 1.83 -45.65 -7.17
N THR A 327 3.12 -45.74 -7.47
CA THR A 327 4.26 -45.72 -6.53
C THR A 327 4.31 -44.42 -5.70
N ALA A 328 4.13 -44.58 -4.39
CA ALA A 328 3.61 -43.59 -3.46
C ALA A 328 4.64 -42.63 -2.82
N SER A 329 5.94 -42.72 -3.10
CA SER A 329 6.94 -42.02 -2.25
C SER A 329 7.21 -40.56 -2.62
N GLN A 330 7.35 -40.23 -3.91
CA GLN A 330 7.71 -38.88 -4.35
C GLN A 330 6.52 -37.90 -4.36
N ASN A 331 5.29 -38.41 -4.42
CA ASN A 331 4.08 -37.54 -4.44
C ASN A 331 3.63 -37.05 -3.07
N LYS A 332 4.00 -37.72 -1.97
CA LYS A 332 3.52 -37.34 -0.62
C LYS A 332 3.97 -35.97 -0.20
N ASP A 333 5.21 -35.59 -0.43
CA ASP A 333 5.75 -34.27 -0.06
C ASP A 333 5.10 -33.16 -0.89
N LEU A 334 4.88 -33.40 -2.18
CA LEU A 334 4.18 -32.43 -3.04
C LEU A 334 2.72 -32.27 -2.61
N ILE A 335 2.01 -33.36 -2.38
CA ILE A 335 0.60 -33.38 -1.97
C ILE A 335 0.42 -32.75 -0.59
N SER A 336 1.38 -32.91 0.32
CA SER A 336 1.34 -32.25 1.63
C SER A 336 1.30 -30.72 1.56
N LYS A 337 1.82 -30.15 0.48
CA LYS A 337 1.80 -28.70 0.20
C LYS A 337 0.48 -28.21 -0.41
N ALA A 338 -0.43 -29.12 -0.79
CA ALA A 338 -1.71 -28.76 -1.35
C ALA A 338 -2.55 -28.03 -0.31
N LYS A 339 -2.92 -26.79 -0.63
CA LYS A 339 -3.80 -25.94 0.17
C LYS A 339 -4.70 -25.18 -0.76
N THR A 340 -5.95 -25.07 -0.40
CA THR A 340 -6.97 -24.33 -1.16
C THR A 340 -7.55 -23.22 -0.29
N TYR A 341 -8.17 -22.23 -0.94
CA TYR A 341 -8.67 -21.03 -0.29
C TYR A 341 -10.09 -20.75 -0.74
N ASP A 342 -10.85 -20.05 0.10
CA ASP A 342 -12.22 -19.64 -0.20
C ASP A 342 -12.27 -18.24 -0.83
N LEU A 343 -11.24 -17.43 -0.57
CA LEU A 343 -11.12 -16.09 -1.13
C LEU A 343 -9.64 -15.80 -1.41
N ILE A 344 -9.37 -15.36 -2.64
CA ILE A 344 -8.02 -14.98 -3.07
C ILE A 344 -8.05 -13.52 -3.54
N ILE A 345 -7.08 -12.73 -3.08
CA ILE A 345 -6.78 -11.38 -3.58
C ILE A 345 -5.51 -11.49 -4.41
N LEU A 346 -5.59 -11.08 -5.67
CA LEU A 346 -4.48 -11.04 -6.62
C LEU A 346 -4.33 -9.61 -7.12
N ASP A 347 -3.41 -8.86 -6.54
CA ASP A 347 -3.12 -7.45 -6.86
C ASP A 347 -1.64 -7.26 -7.20
N PRO A 348 -1.20 -7.78 -8.36
CA PRO A 348 0.20 -7.78 -8.75
C PRO A 348 0.65 -6.39 -9.22
N PRO A 349 1.94 -6.03 -9.02
CA PRO A 349 2.51 -4.84 -9.61
C PRO A 349 2.54 -4.93 -11.14
N THR A 350 2.54 -3.78 -11.83
CA THR A 350 2.62 -3.74 -13.30
C THR A 350 3.87 -4.44 -13.82
N PHE A 351 5.02 -4.21 -13.17
CA PHE A 351 6.29 -4.87 -13.43
C PHE A 351 6.98 -5.19 -12.11
N SER A 352 7.62 -6.36 -12.03
CA SER A 352 8.55 -6.69 -10.95
C SER A 352 9.83 -7.27 -11.55
N ASN A 353 10.96 -6.66 -11.21
CA ASN A 353 12.28 -7.09 -11.64
C ASN A 353 13.18 -7.21 -10.41
N SER A 354 12.88 -8.15 -9.54
CA SER A 354 13.67 -8.40 -8.33
C SER A 354 14.95 -9.16 -8.67
N LYS A 355 16.08 -8.78 -8.05
CA LYS A 355 17.34 -9.53 -8.13
C LYS A 355 17.21 -10.97 -7.58
N ASN A 356 16.16 -11.23 -6.81
CA ASN A 356 15.89 -12.52 -6.15
C ASN A 356 14.93 -13.42 -6.93
N THR A 357 14.47 -13.01 -8.12
CA THR A 357 13.59 -13.80 -8.97
C THR A 357 14.25 -14.06 -10.32
N THR A 358 14.15 -15.29 -10.80
CA THR A 358 14.59 -15.68 -12.16
C THR A 358 13.66 -15.15 -13.26
N ASN A 359 12.45 -14.74 -12.87
CA ASN A 359 11.39 -14.31 -13.81
C ASN A 359 11.02 -12.85 -13.57
N VAL A 360 11.00 -12.08 -14.66
CA VAL A 360 10.45 -10.72 -14.68
C VAL A 360 8.94 -10.84 -14.77
N LEU A 361 8.21 -10.25 -13.84
CA LEU A 361 6.76 -10.11 -13.94
C LEU A 361 6.42 -8.98 -14.91
N ASP A 362 5.67 -9.30 -15.97
CA ASP A 362 4.93 -8.36 -16.81
C ASP A 362 3.46 -8.74 -16.75
N ILE A 363 2.68 -8.03 -15.96
CA ILE A 363 1.26 -8.36 -15.75
C ILE A 363 0.46 -8.36 -17.03
N ASN A 364 0.80 -7.51 -17.99
CA ASN A 364 0.08 -7.44 -19.27
C ASN A 364 0.12 -8.74 -20.06
N LYS A 365 1.16 -9.57 -19.81
CA LYS A 365 1.34 -10.87 -20.50
C LYS A 365 0.98 -12.05 -19.61
N GLN A 366 1.22 -11.94 -18.30
CA GLN A 366 1.18 -13.09 -17.38
C GLN A 366 -0.12 -13.20 -16.59
N TRP A 367 -0.99 -12.19 -16.62
CA TRP A 367 -2.24 -12.20 -15.88
C TRP A 367 -3.11 -13.44 -16.13
N PRO A 368 -3.23 -14.00 -17.39
CA PRO A 368 -4.10 -15.16 -17.59
C PRO A 368 -3.59 -16.40 -16.87
N GLN A 369 -2.26 -16.58 -16.83
CA GLN A 369 -1.66 -17.72 -16.11
C GLN A 369 -1.80 -17.55 -14.60
N LEU A 370 -1.59 -16.33 -14.06
CA LEU A 370 -1.79 -16.05 -12.64
C LEU A 370 -3.22 -16.31 -12.19
N VAL A 371 -4.19 -15.84 -12.96
CA VAL A 371 -5.62 -16.10 -12.71
C VAL A 371 -5.92 -17.59 -12.75
N LYS A 372 -5.42 -18.31 -13.76
CA LYS A 372 -5.57 -19.77 -13.87
C LYS A 372 -5.00 -20.51 -12.66
N ASP A 373 -3.82 -20.15 -12.21
CA ASP A 373 -3.18 -20.78 -11.05
C ASP A 373 -3.95 -20.49 -9.76
N CYS A 374 -4.48 -19.26 -9.59
CA CYS A 374 -5.40 -18.94 -8.51
C CYS A 374 -6.67 -19.80 -8.53
N LEU A 375 -7.30 -19.95 -9.71
CA LEU A 375 -8.51 -20.79 -9.88
C LEU A 375 -8.25 -22.26 -9.55
N ASN A 376 -7.03 -22.76 -9.76
CA ASN A 376 -6.66 -24.13 -9.45
C ASN A 376 -6.57 -24.45 -7.95
N ILE A 377 -6.39 -23.41 -7.13
CA ILE A 377 -6.33 -23.51 -5.67
C ILE A 377 -7.54 -22.86 -4.98
N LEU A 378 -8.56 -22.50 -5.74
CA LEU A 378 -9.79 -21.94 -5.22
C LEU A 378 -10.78 -23.06 -4.86
N ASN A 379 -11.39 -22.98 -3.67
CA ASN A 379 -12.43 -23.88 -3.21
C ASN A 379 -13.73 -23.73 -4.05
N PRO A 380 -14.61 -24.75 -4.03
CA PRO A 380 -15.97 -24.59 -4.59
C PRO A 380 -16.67 -23.37 -4.00
N LYS A 381 -17.29 -22.53 -4.86
CA LYS A 381 -17.92 -21.25 -4.50
C LYS A 381 -16.94 -20.20 -3.95
N GLY A 382 -15.61 -20.42 -4.11
CA GLY A 382 -14.61 -19.45 -3.76
C GLY A 382 -14.62 -18.23 -4.68
N ILE A 383 -14.02 -17.15 -4.24
CA ILE A 383 -13.96 -15.86 -4.94
C ILE A 383 -12.52 -15.49 -5.18
N LEU A 384 -12.20 -15.11 -6.42
CA LEU A 384 -10.94 -14.46 -6.79
C LEU A 384 -11.20 -13.00 -7.10
N TYR A 385 -10.59 -12.10 -6.35
CA TYR A 385 -10.50 -10.68 -6.71
C TYR A 385 -9.18 -10.43 -7.41
N PHE A 386 -9.26 -9.97 -8.66
CA PHE A 386 -8.11 -9.58 -9.46
C PHE A 386 -8.16 -8.08 -9.72
N SER A 387 -7.10 -7.36 -9.38
CA SER A 387 -6.92 -5.93 -9.65
C SER A 387 -5.58 -5.67 -10.31
N THR A 388 -5.43 -4.53 -10.97
CA THR A 388 -4.18 -4.10 -11.58
C THR A 388 -4.17 -2.59 -11.82
N ASN A 389 -3.01 -1.98 -11.65
CA ASN A 389 -2.77 -0.56 -11.97
C ASN A 389 -2.29 -0.36 -13.42
N SER A 390 -2.26 -1.42 -14.25
CA SER A 390 -1.80 -1.31 -15.62
C SER A 390 -2.87 -0.77 -16.54
N GLU A 391 -2.75 0.47 -16.97
CA GLU A 391 -3.61 1.09 -18.00
C GLU A 391 -3.54 0.39 -19.37
N ARG A 392 -2.47 -0.41 -19.60
CA ARG A 392 -2.26 -1.14 -20.85
C ARG A 392 -2.86 -2.54 -20.86
N LEU A 393 -3.25 -3.05 -19.72
CA LEU A 393 -3.82 -4.38 -19.62
C LEU A 393 -5.20 -4.39 -20.24
N LYS A 394 -5.35 -5.22 -21.26
CA LYS A 394 -6.65 -5.54 -21.87
C LYS A 394 -7.14 -6.85 -21.27
N PHE A 395 -8.13 -6.76 -20.40
CA PHE A 395 -8.76 -7.94 -19.83
C PHE A 395 -9.60 -8.63 -20.91
N ASP A 396 -9.24 -9.88 -21.22
CA ASP A 396 -9.95 -10.70 -22.18
C ASP A 396 -10.48 -11.96 -21.50
N GLN A 397 -11.77 -11.97 -21.22
CA GLN A 397 -12.46 -13.05 -20.51
C GLN A 397 -12.29 -14.42 -21.21
N THR A 398 -12.06 -14.44 -22.53
CA THR A 398 -11.87 -15.70 -23.29
C THR A 398 -10.58 -16.44 -22.89
N GLN A 399 -9.62 -15.75 -22.28
CA GLN A 399 -8.38 -16.34 -21.78
C GLN A 399 -8.53 -17.01 -20.42
N ILE A 400 -9.69 -16.83 -19.76
CA ILE A 400 -10.00 -17.49 -18.50
C ILE A 400 -10.63 -18.86 -18.79
N PRO A 401 -10.13 -19.95 -18.16
CA PRO A 401 -10.73 -21.25 -18.37
C PRO A 401 -12.18 -21.26 -17.87
N PRO A 402 -13.14 -21.80 -18.63
CA PRO A 402 -14.55 -21.83 -18.24
C PRO A 402 -14.81 -22.78 -17.04
N LYS A 403 -13.84 -23.64 -16.73
CA LYS A 403 -13.85 -24.55 -15.59
C LYS A 403 -12.49 -24.62 -14.90
N THR A 404 -12.53 -24.78 -13.58
CA THR A 404 -11.34 -25.09 -12.79
C THR A 404 -10.81 -26.49 -13.08
N ILE A 405 -9.62 -26.85 -12.56
CA ILE A 405 -9.09 -28.25 -12.66
C ILE A 405 -9.96 -29.27 -11.96
N SER A 406 -10.79 -28.88 -10.99
CA SER A 406 -11.79 -29.71 -10.33
C SER A 406 -13.13 -29.78 -11.07
N GLY A 407 -13.23 -29.14 -12.25
CA GLY A 407 -14.43 -29.19 -13.10
C GLY A 407 -15.52 -28.18 -12.74
N LEU A 408 -15.28 -27.27 -11.80
CA LEU A 408 -16.25 -26.25 -11.38
C LEU A 408 -16.32 -25.12 -12.40
N SER A 409 -17.53 -24.64 -12.70
CA SER A 409 -17.74 -23.50 -13.59
C SER A 409 -17.16 -22.21 -13.01
N VAL A 410 -16.57 -21.39 -13.88
CA VAL A 410 -16.01 -20.07 -13.56
C VAL A 410 -16.95 -19.00 -14.11
N ASN A 411 -17.40 -18.09 -13.26
CA ASN A 411 -18.15 -16.90 -13.64
C ASN A 411 -17.26 -15.68 -13.43
N VAL A 412 -17.30 -14.74 -14.37
CA VAL A 412 -16.52 -13.50 -14.32
C VAL A 412 -17.46 -12.31 -14.24
N GLN A 413 -17.18 -11.40 -13.34
CA GLN A 413 -17.95 -10.18 -13.13
C GLN A 413 -17.00 -8.99 -12.97
N ASP A 414 -17.28 -7.90 -13.68
CA ASP A 414 -16.66 -6.61 -13.44
C ASP A 414 -17.36 -5.94 -12.25
N ILE A 415 -16.56 -5.44 -11.29
CA ILE A 415 -17.04 -4.80 -10.05
C ILE A 415 -16.50 -3.36 -9.89
N THR A 416 -15.89 -2.80 -10.96
CA THR A 416 -15.39 -1.40 -10.96
C THR A 416 -16.49 -0.37 -11.12
#